data_35a2e1ece6f962d8ca71d5bbcabffa95
#
_entry.id   35a2e1ece6f962d8ca71d5bbcabffa95
#
_cell.length_a   1.000
_cell.length_b   1.000
_cell.length_c   1.000
_cell.angle_alpha   90.00
_cell.angle_beta   90.00
_cell.angle_gamma   90.00
#
_symmetry.space_group_name_H-M   'P 1'
#
loop_
_entity.id
_entity.type
_entity.pdbx_description
1 polymer ?
#
loop_
_entity_poly.entity_id
_entity_poly.type
_entity_poly.pdbx_seq_one_letter_code
_entity_poly.pdbx_strand_id
1 'polypeptide(L)'
;LFSLVELIKEISRDQQVICITHQPFLAAGGLAHFKVNKNVTDGITYTSISKLTTKKQRKHELIELIGGGSCEVNDYASRLLEQSAA
;
A
#
# COMPACT_ATOMS: atom_id res chain seq x y z
N LEU A 1 9.07 -1.47 14.13
CA LEU A 1 8.15 -1.32 12.98
C LEU A 1 8.38 -0.01 12.27
N PHE A 2 8.36 1.07 13.03
CA PHE A 2 8.74 2.38 12.52
C PHE A 2 10.15 2.33 11.90
N SER A 3 11.07 1.66 12.58
CA SER A 3 12.44 1.54 12.11
C SER A 3 12.59 0.72 10.83
N LEU A 4 11.69 -0.22 10.54
CA LEU A 4 11.72 -0.97 9.29
C LEU A 4 11.36 -0.08 8.10
N VAL A 5 10.31 0.73 8.22
CA VAL A 5 9.91 1.67 7.17
C VAL A 5 11.02 2.71 6.95
N GLU A 6 11.59 3.24 8.02
CA GLU A 6 12.69 4.19 7.94
C GLU A 6 13.93 3.60 7.28
N LEU A 7 14.26 2.36 7.59
CA LEU A 7 15.39 1.66 6.98
C LEU A 7 15.20 1.48 5.48
N ILE A 8 13.99 1.07 5.06
CA ILE A 8 13.68 0.90 3.64
C ILE A 8 13.76 2.24 2.90
N LYS A 9 13.25 3.30 3.51
CA LYS A 9 13.35 4.66 2.94
C LYS A 9 14.80 5.10 2.79
N GLU A 10 15.63 4.81 3.77
CA GLU A 10 17.04 5.13 3.73
C GLU A 10 17.74 4.41 2.56
N ILE A 11 17.49 3.11 2.41
CA ILE A 11 18.05 2.31 1.32
C ILE A 11 17.57 2.85 -0.03
N SER A 12 16.32 3.29 -0.12
CA SER A 12 15.72 3.77 -1.37
C SER A 12 16.32 5.07 -1.89
N ARG A 13 17.12 5.77 -1.10
CA ARG A 13 17.82 6.96 -1.57
C ARG A 13 18.85 6.66 -2.63
N ASP A 14 19.49 5.51 -2.53
CA ASP A 14 20.58 5.11 -3.42
C ASP A 14 20.20 3.99 -4.37
N GLN A 15 19.09 3.29 -4.10
CA GLN A 15 18.67 2.12 -4.85
C GLN A 15 17.15 2.13 -5.06
N GLN A 16 16.71 1.52 -6.13
CA GLN A 16 15.30 1.24 -6.31
C GLN A 16 14.91 0.08 -5.37
N VAL A 17 13.87 0.29 -4.59
CA VAL A 17 13.34 -0.74 -3.68
C VAL A 17 11.91 -1.07 -4.07
N ILE A 18 11.65 -2.35 -4.28
CA ILE A 18 10.31 -2.87 -4.51
C ILE A 18 9.96 -3.77 -3.33
N CYS A 19 8.89 -3.45 -2.63
CA CYS A 19 8.46 -4.19 -1.46
C CYS A 19 7.10 -4.83 -1.73
N ILE A 20 7.03 -6.14 -1.57
CA ILE A 20 5.77 -6.88 -1.70
C ILE A 20 5.29 -7.18 -0.28
N THR A 21 4.13 -6.65 0.07
CA THR A 21 3.64 -6.75 1.44
C THR A 21 2.11 -6.69 1.48
N HIS A 22 1.56 -7.26 2.54
CA HIS A 22 0.15 -7.07 2.92
C HIS A 22 0.02 -6.21 4.19
N GLN A 23 1.12 -5.66 4.67
CA GLN A 23 1.12 -4.82 5.87
C GLN A 23 0.81 -3.37 5.49
N PRO A 24 -0.27 -2.78 6.06
CA PRO A 24 -0.70 -1.43 5.68
C PRO A 24 0.37 -0.37 5.92
N PHE A 25 1.10 -0.45 7.01
CA PHE A 25 2.12 0.55 7.34
C PHE A 25 3.30 0.52 6.35
N LEU A 26 3.64 -0.65 5.81
CA LEU A 26 4.68 -0.75 4.78
C LEU A 26 4.16 -0.23 3.44
N ALA A 27 2.94 -0.59 3.07
CA ALA A 27 2.32 -0.13 1.83
C ALA A 27 2.17 1.39 1.81
N ALA A 28 1.78 1.98 2.93
CA ALA A 28 1.65 3.42 3.05
C ALA A 28 2.99 4.16 2.95
N GLY A 29 4.09 3.50 3.32
CA GLY A 29 5.41 4.10 3.31
C GLY A 29 6.04 4.27 1.93
N GLY A 30 5.50 3.63 0.90
CA GLY A 30 6.06 3.71 -0.45
C GLY A 30 5.74 5.02 -1.14
N LEU A 31 6.65 5.48 -2.00
CA LEU A 31 6.40 6.63 -2.88
C LEU A 31 5.32 6.29 -3.89
N ALA A 32 5.26 5.04 -4.34
CA ALA A 32 4.26 4.53 -5.25
C ALA A 32 3.64 3.26 -4.68
N HIS A 33 2.38 3.05 -4.95
CA HIS A 33 1.65 1.86 -4.52
C HIS A 33 1.02 1.21 -5.75
N PHE A 34 1.34 -0.06 -5.96
CA PHE A 34 0.77 -0.87 -7.03
C PHE A 34 -0.11 -1.95 -6.42
N LYS A 35 -1.30 -2.09 -6.98
CA LYS A 35 -2.23 -3.13 -6.57
C LYS A 35 -2.19 -4.28 -7.55
N VAL A 36 -2.10 -5.50 -7.04
CA VAL A 36 -2.17 -6.72 -7.84
C VAL A 36 -3.59 -7.27 -7.76
N ASN A 37 -4.21 -7.46 -8.92
CA ASN A 37 -5.55 -8.01 -9.02
C ASN A 37 -5.49 -9.35 -9.74
N LYS A 38 -6.27 -10.32 -9.24
CA LYS A 38 -6.44 -11.61 -9.88
C LYS A 38 -7.90 -11.81 -10.23
N ASN A 39 -8.15 -12.16 -11.49
CA ASN A 39 -9.49 -12.46 -11.96
C ASN A 39 -9.50 -13.83 -12.61
N VAL A 40 -10.55 -14.60 -12.35
CA VAL A 40 -10.74 -15.91 -12.98
C VAL A 40 -11.85 -15.79 -14.01
N THR A 41 -11.53 -16.10 -15.26
CA THR A 41 -12.49 -16.11 -16.36
C THR A 41 -12.34 -17.42 -17.13
N ASP A 42 -13.42 -18.16 -17.25
CA ASP A 42 -13.44 -19.47 -17.94
C ASP A 42 -12.37 -20.44 -17.41
N GLY A 43 -12.18 -20.46 -16.09
CA GLY A 43 -11.19 -21.33 -15.44
C GLY A 43 -9.76 -20.87 -15.57
N ILE A 44 -9.50 -19.73 -16.20
CA ILE A 44 -8.16 -19.17 -16.37
C ILE A 44 -7.98 -17.99 -15.43
N THR A 45 -6.87 -17.98 -14.69
CA THR A 45 -6.53 -16.88 -13.79
C THR A 45 -5.71 -15.83 -14.54
N TYR A 46 -6.21 -14.59 -14.52
CA TYR A 46 -5.52 -13.44 -15.09
C TYR A 46 -5.03 -12.56 -13.94
N THR A 47 -3.79 -12.14 -14.04
CA THR A 47 -3.20 -11.21 -13.06
C THR A 47 -2.94 -9.88 -13.74
N SER A 48 -3.36 -8.79 -13.09
CA SER A 48 -3.09 -7.44 -13.55
C SER A 48 -2.49 -6.62 -12.41
N ILE A 49 -1.66 -5.65 -12.78
CA ILE A 49 -1.02 -4.74 -11.83
C ILE A 49 -1.41 -3.33 -12.23
N SER A 50 -1.93 -2.57 -11.30
CA SER A 50 -2.31 -1.19 -11.54
C SER A 50 -1.70 -0.27 -10.49
N LYS A 51 -1.25 0.91 -10.95
CA LYS A 51 -0.72 1.92 -10.04
C LYS A 51 -1.87 2.71 -9.43
N LEU A 52 -1.83 2.88 -8.12
CA LEU A 52 -2.77 3.74 -7.41
C LEU A 52 -2.25 5.17 -7.48
N THR A 53 -2.95 6.03 -8.21
CA THR A 53 -2.43 7.36 -8.57
C THR A 53 -2.93 8.47 -7.66
N THR A 54 -4.01 8.25 -6.91
CA THR A 54 -4.57 9.25 -6.02
C THR A 54 -4.46 8.81 -4.57
N LYS A 55 -4.44 9.80 -3.68
CA LYS A 55 -4.46 9.55 -2.23
C LYS A 55 -5.72 8.78 -1.82
N LYS A 56 -6.84 9.08 -2.46
CA LYS A 56 -8.13 8.40 -2.21
C LYS A 56 -8.04 6.92 -2.56
N GLN A 57 -7.45 6.58 -3.71
CA GLN A 57 -7.26 5.19 -4.12
C GLN A 57 -6.34 4.45 -3.16
N ARG A 58 -5.25 5.09 -2.74
CA ARG A 58 -4.31 4.49 -1.79
C ARG A 58 -4.97 4.25 -0.44
N LYS A 59 -5.77 5.20 0.04
CA LYS A 59 -6.51 5.06 1.29
C LYS A 59 -7.50 3.90 1.22
N HIS A 60 -8.24 3.80 0.12
CA HIS A 60 -9.20 2.71 -0.09
C HIS A 60 -8.50 1.35 -0.02
N GLU A 61 -7.36 1.21 -0.67
CA GLU A 61 -6.60 -0.03 -0.64
C GLU A 61 -6.08 -0.37 0.75
N LEU A 62 -5.61 0.62 1.51
CA LEU A 62 -5.18 0.40 2.89
C LEU A 62 -6.33 -0.09 3.77
N ILE A 63 -7.53 0.45 3.57
CA ILE A 63 -8.72 -0.01 4.29
C ILE A 63 -9.01 -1.47 3.98
N GLU A 64 -8.90 -1.87 2.72
CA GLU A 64 -9.07 -3.26 2.31
C GLU A 64 -8.03 -4.17 2.96
N LEU A 65 -6.78 -3.74 3.02
CA LEU A 65 -5.70 -4.51 3.66
C LEU A 65 -5.93 -4.70 5.16
N ILE A 66 -6.53 -3.72 5.81
CA ILE A 66 -6.82 -3.77 7.25
C ILE A 66 -8.01 -4.70 7.53
N GLY A 67 -8.91 -4.88 6.56
CA GLY A 67 -10.04 -5.78 6.70
C GLY A 67 -11.41 -5.12 6.66
N GLY A 68 -11.48 -3.93 6.08
CA GLY A 68 -12.74 -3.24 5.83
C GLY A 68 -12.95 -1.96 6.62
N GLY A 69 -13.97 -1.21 6.24
CA GLY A 69 -14.13 0.18 6.61
C GLY A 69 -15.00 0.44 7.83
N SER A 70 -14.43 0.46 9.00
CA SER A 70 -15.02 1.17 10.13
C SER A 70 -14.50 2.61 10.14
N CYS A 71 -15.12 3.47 10.93
CA CYS A 71 -14.63 4.84 11.12
C CYS A 71 -13.20 4.87 11.64
N GLU A 72 -12.88 3.99 12.56
CA GLU A 72 -11.53 3.87 13.15
C GLU A 72 -10.50 3.44 12.13
N VAL A 73 -10.86 2.50 11.24
CA VAL A 73 -9.98 2.04 10.16
C VAL A 73 -9.72 3.15 9.16
N ASN A 74 -10.73 3.95 8.82
CA ASN A 74 -10.58 5.11 7.96
C ASN A 74 -9.60 6.11 8.54
N ASP A 75 -9.70 6.41 9.82
CA ASP A 75 -8.80 7.34 10.51
C ASP A 75 -7.38 6.80 10.54
N TYR A 76 -7.21 5.52 10.78
CA TYR A 76 -5.91 4.87 10.79
C TYR A 76 -5.24 4.93 9.42
N ALA A 77 -5.99 4.60 8.37
CA ALA A 77 -5.49 4.64 6.99
C ALA A 77 -5.05 6.07 6.62
N SER A 78 -5.84 7.07 6.98
CA SER A 78 -5.49 8.47 6.75
C SER A 78 -4.20 8.87 7.45
N ARG A 79 -4.04 8.46 8.71
CA ARG A 79 -2.84 8.76 9.48
C ARG A 79 -1.60 8.09 8.90
N LEU A 80 -1.72 6.85 8.44
CA LEU A 80 -0.60 6.16 7.79
C LEU A 80 -0.11 6.91 6.56
N LEU A 81 -1.01 7.41 5.74
CA LEU A 81 -0.66 8.16 4.54
C LEU A 81 -0.05 9.52 4.88
N GLU A 82 -0.55 10.19 5.90
CA GLU A 82 0.00 11.46 6.35
C GLU A 82 1.43 11.30 6.87
N GLN A 83 1.69 10.27 7.65
CA GLN A 83 3.02 9.99 8.17
C GLN A 83 4.02 9.72 7.05
N SER A 84 3.61 9.01 6.01
CA SER A 84 4.51 8.70 4.91
C SER A 84 4.75 9.87 3.97
N ALA A 85 3.88 10.87 3.96
CA ALA A 85 4.04 12.08 3.15
C ALA A 85 5.04 13.08 3.77
N ALA A 86 5.36 12.92 5.02
CA ALA A 86 6.25 13.85 5.73
C ALA A 86 7.74 13.63 5.38
#